data_1d27cff6f2325029d565fd8f03796e98
#
_entry.id   1d27cff6f2325029d565fd8f03796e98
#
_cell.length_a   1.000
_cell.length_b   1.000
_cell.length_c   1.000
_cell.angle_alpha   90.00
_cell.angle_beta   90.00
_cell.angle_gamma   90.00
#
_symmetry.space_group_name_H-M   'P 1'
#
loop_
_entity.id
_entity.type
_entity.pdbx_description
1 polymer ?
#
loop_
_entity_poly.entity_id
_entity_poly.type
_entity_poly.pdbx_seq_one_letter_code
_entity_poly.pdbx_strand_id
1 'polypeptide(L)'
;MEPGPKRDFSDFNPFSLKESGSSPPKDRVILHCDLNNFYASVECLDKPYLKNRPVAVCGDPERRHGIVLAKNEPAKRFGIQTGEPLCVAKAKCPAILFLPAHPASYKEYSQKLRRLYRRYTDQIESFGIDECFLDVTGSLGLFGTGEQIANELRTAAKATTGLTISAGVSFNKTFSKMGSDYKKPDATTLISRNNYKELLWPLPVENM
;
A
#
# COMPACT_ATOMS: atom_id res chain seq x y z
N MET A 1 -69.59 -21.47 -21.51
CA MET A 1 -68.31 -20.91 -21.04
C MET A 1 -67.22 -21.36 -22.00
N GLU A 2 -66.83 -20.45 -22.91
CA GLU A 2 -65.80 -20.72 -23.88
C GLU A 2 -64.42 -20.56 -23.19
N PRO A 3 -63.40 -21.43 -23.44
CA PRO A 3 -62.06 -21.26 -22.90
C PRO A 3 -61.36 -20.10 -23.61
N GLY A 4 -60.81 -19.15 -22.82
CA GLY A 4 -60.07 -18.00 -23.33
C GLY A 4 -58.79 -18.39 -24.08
N PRO A 5 -58.23 -17.49 -24.90
CA PRO A 5 -57.11 -17.75 -25.77
C PRO A 5 -55.86 -18.17 -24.99
N LYS A 6 -55.29 -19.32 -25.36
CA LYS A 6 -53.99 -19.80 -24.90
C LYS A 6 -52.91 -18.84 -25.40
N ARG A 7 -52.13 -18.22 -24.50
CA ARG A 7 -50.97 -17.42 -24.87
C ARG A 7 -49.88 -18.36 -25.39
N ASP A 8 -49.44 -18.13 -26.59
CA ASP A 8 -48.32 -18.79 -27.22
C ASP A 8 -47.02 -18.12 -26.72
N PHE A 9 -46.10 -18.91 -26.10
CA PHE A 9 -44.83 -18.48 -25.60
C PHE A 9 -43.66 -18.94 -26.47
N SER A 10 -43.92 -19.37 -27.71
CA SER A 10 -42.89 -19.90 -28.62
C SER A 10 -41.84 -18.88 -29.03
N ASP A 11 -42.11 -17.59 -28.88
CA ASP A 11 -41.18 -16.49 -29.23
C ASP A 11 -40.42 -15.91 -28.04
N PHE A 12 -40.56 -16.51 -26.85
CA PHE A 12 -39.78 -16.05 -25.69
C PHE A 12 -38.37 -16.61 -25.71
N ASN A 13 -37.42 -15.86 -26.28
CA ASN A 13 -35.99 -16.13 -26.17
C ASN A 13 -35.43 -15.38 -24.96
N PRO A 14 -35.16 -16.05 -23.80
CA PRO A 14 -34.63 -15.41 -22.60
C PRO A 14 -33.21 -14.91 -22.75
N PHE A 15 -32.54 -15.22 -23.86
CA PHE A 15 -31.17 -14.78 -24.15
C PHE A 15 -31.06 -13.64 -25.18
N SER A 16 -32.17 -13.10 -25.68
CA SER A 16 -32.14 -11.89 -26.48
C SER A 16 -32.09 -10.62 -25.61
N LEU A 17 -31.12 -10.54 -24.72
CA LEU A 17 -30.68 -9.27 -24.16
C LEU A 17 -30.03 -8.52 -25.32
N LYS A 18 -30.74 -7.50 -25.86
CA LYS A 18 -30.12 -6.49 -26.70
C LYS A 18 -28.87 -6.01 -25.94
N GLU A 19 -27.69 -6.27 -26.48
CA GLU A 19 -26.48 -5.62 -26.07
C GLU A 19 -26.71 -4.10 -26.25
N SER A 20 -27.16 -3.46 -25.17
CA SER A 20 -27.06 -2.02 -25.08
C SER A 20 -25.56 -1.75 -25.14
N GLY A 21 -25.10 -1.06 -26.18
CA GLY A 21 -23.71 -0.73 -26.45
C GLY A 21 -23.11 0.19 -25.37
N SER A 22 -23.03 -0.32 -24.14
CA SER A 22 -22.23 0.27 -23.10
C SER A 22 -20.78 -0.16 -23.35
N SER A 23 -19.93 0.81 -23.64
CA SER A 23 -18.48 0.60 -23.58
C SER A 23 -18.16 -0.21 -22.31
N PRO A 24 -17.24 -1.21 -22.37
CA PRO A 24 -16.87 -1.95 -21.18
C PRO A 24 -16.52 -0.95 -20.06
N PRO A 25 -16.93 -1.21 -18.82
CA PRO A 25 -16.67 -0.28 -17.72
C PRO A 25 -15.18 0.04 -17.71
N LYS A 26 -14.88 1.33 -17.80
CA LYS A 26 -13.49 1.82 -17.80
C LYS A 26 -12.82 1.31 -16.51
N ASP A 27 -11.67 0.66 -16.63
CA ASP A 27 -10.95 0.14 -15.47
C ASP A 27 -10.75 1.26 -14.44
N ARG A 28 -10.91 0.93 -13.17
CA ARG A 28 -10.53 1.83 -12.08
C ARG A 28 -9.01 1.98 -12.05
N VAL A 29 -8.56 3.10 -11.51
CA VAL A 29 -7.16 3.34 -11.20
C VAL A 29 -7.01 3.47 -9.69
N ILE A 30 -6.53 2.40 -9.07
CA ILE A 30 -6.36 2.28 -7.63
C ILE A 30 -4.87 2.38 -7.30
N LEU A 31 -4.53 3.29 -6.41
CA LEU A 31 -3.22 3.35 -5.80
C LEU A 31 -3.27 2.67 -4.43
N HIS A 32 -2.22 1.95 -4.09
CA HIS A 32 -1.90 1.56 -2.72
C HIS A 32 -0.61 2.27 -2.30
N CYS A 33 -0.69 3.09 -1.27
CA CYS A 33 0.43 3.85 -0.73
C CYS A 33 0.82 3.28 0.63
N ASP A 34 2.10 2.95 0.83
CA ASP A 34 2.65 2.32 2.02
C ASP A 34 3.92 3.05 2.48
N LEU A 35 3.98 3.45 3.74
CA LEU A 35 5.12 4.12 4.34
C LEU A 35 6.29 3.17 4.58
N ASN A 36 7.44 3.48 3.99
CA ASN A 36 8.62 2.61 4.13
C ASN A 36 9.17 2.61 5.55
N ASN A 37 9.22 1.41 6.17
CA ASN A 37 9.77 1.22 7.53
C ASN A 37 9.18 2.17 8.57
N PHE A 38 7.90 2.42 8.51
CA PHE A 38 7.22 3.57 9.08
C PHE A 38 7.73 4.01 10.44
N TYR A 39 7.57 3.19 11.49
CA TYR A 39 7.98 3.58 12.84
C TYR A 39 9.48 3.87 12.93
N ALA A 40 10.30 3.01 12.33
CA ALA A 40 11.75 3.22 12.34
C ALA A 40 12.16 4.48 11.58
N SER A 41 11.45 4.81 10.49
CA SER A 41 11.67 6.03 9.73
C SER A 41 11.30 7.27 10.54
N VAL A 42 10.16 7.26 11.24
CA VAL A 42 9.74 8.38 12.12
C VAL A 42 10.75 8.60 13.25
N GLU A 43 11.19 7.52 13.93
CA GLU A 43 12.17 7.62 15.02
C GLU A 43 13.55 8.11 14.57
N CYS A 44 13.87 7.98 13.29
CA CYS A 44 15.16 8.42 12.73
C CYS A 44 15.12 9.82 12.10
N LEU A 45 13.95 10.47 11.96
CA LEU A 45 13.83 11.76 11.27
C LEU A 45 14.76 12.82 11.87
N ASP A 46 14.73 13.00 13.17
CA ASP A 46 15.54 14.00 13.89
C ASP A 46 16.90 13.46 14.33
N LYS A 47 17.27 12.25 13.85
CA LYS A 47 18.51 11.56 14.24
C LYS A 47 19.29 11.09 13.00
N PRO A 48 19.82 12.01 12.19
CA PRO A 48 20.47 11.67 10.92
C PRO A 48 21.66 10.69 11.09
N TYR A 49 22.29 10.67 12.27
CA TYR A 49 23.37 9.73 12.62
C TYR A 49 22.90 8.26 12.70
N LEU A 50 21.60 8.02 12.80
CA LEU A 50 21.01 6.67 12.81
C LEU A 50 20.70 6.13 11.41
N LYS A 51 20.73 6.96 10.37
CA LYS A 51 20.32 6.59 9.02
C LYS A 51 21.04 5.36 8.47
N ASN A 52 22.33 5.22 8.78
CA ASN A 52 23.17 4.12 8.28
C ASN A 52 23.47 3.06 9.35
N ARG A 53 22.86 3.15 10.53
CA ARG A 53 23.02 2.18 11.62
C ARG A 53 21.80 1.24 11.66
N PRO A 54 21.98 -0.03 12.02
CA PRO A 54 20.85 -0.93 12.22
C PRO A 54 20.02 -0.48 13.43
N VAL A 55 18.74 -0.16 13.18
CA VAL A 55 17.78 0.33 14.16
C VAL A 55 16.52 -0.52 14.10
N ALA A 56 16.01 -0.89 15.25
CA ALA A 56 14.68 -1.46 15.41
C ALA A 56 13.88 -0.67 16.45
N VAL A 57 12.60 -0.48 16.18
CA VAL A 57 11.65 0.09 17.13
C VAL A 57 11.00 -1.06 17.89
N CYS A 58 10.86 -0.91 19.18
CA CYS A 58 10.24 -1.91 20.05
C CYS A 58 9.34 -1.22 21.09
N GLY A 59 8.66 -1.99 21.92
CA GLY A 59 7.97 -1.47 23.10
C GLY A 59 8.99 -0.91 24.09
N ASP A 60 8.91 -1.34 25.33
CA ASP A 60 9.90 -0.99 26.36
C ASP A 60 11.18 -1.83 26.12
N PRO A 61 12.34 -1.20 25.78
CA PRO A 61 13.59 -1.93 25.50
C PRO A 61 14.16 -2.68 26.72
N GLU A 62 13.78 -2.27 27.93
CA GLU A 62 14.27 -2.85 29.18
C GLU A 62 13.51 -4.13 29.55
N ARG A 63 12.33 -4.35 28.97
CA ARG A 63 11.56 -5.58 29.16
C ARG A 63 12.15 -6.73 28.35
N ARG A 64 12.56 -7.79 29.01
CA ARG A 64 13.17 -9.00 28.40
C ARG A 64 12.33 -9.68 27.33
N HIS A 65 11.03 -9.43 27.26
CA HIS A 65 10.06 -10.04 26.35
C HIS A 65 9.56 -9.07 25.25
N GLY A 66 10.28 -7.96 25.01
CA GLY A 66 9.96 -7.05 23.92
C GLY A 66 10.14 -7.71 22.56
N ILE A 67 9.35 -7.25 21.58
CA ILE A 67 9.44 -7.67 20.18
C ILE A 67 9.79 -6.48 19.28
N VAL A 68 10.35 -6.79 18.11
CA VAL A 68 10.59 -5.82 17.05
C VAL A 68 9.25 -5.41 16.42
N LEU A 69 8.90 -4.13 16.53
CA LEU A 69 7.70 -3.57 15.90
C LEU A 69 7.97 -3.09 14.48
N ALA A 70 9.13 -2.47 14.25
CA ALA A 70 9.60 -2.03 12.95
C ALA A 70 11.13 -2.00 12.92
N LYS A 71 11.70 -1.97 11.73
CA LYS A 71 13.14 -1.95 11.50
C LYS A 71 13.49 -1.13 10.28
N ASN A 72 14.67 -0.50 10.26
CA ASN A 72 15.17 0.23 9.11
C ASN A 72 15.88 -0.70 8.09
N GLU A 73 16.23 -0.17 6.92
CA GLU A 73 16.92 -0.95 5.87
C GLU A 73 18.27 -1.55 6.32
N PRO A 74 19.14 -0.85 7.07
CA PRO A 74 20.35 -1.48 7.61
C PRO A 74 20.04 -2.69 8.50
N ALA A 75 19.01 -2.64 9.35
CA ALA A 75 18.63 -3.78 10.20
C ALA A 75 18.06 -4.96 9.41
N LYS A 76 17.29 -4.69 8.34
CA LYS A 76 16.78 -5.74 7.45
C LYS A 76 17.87 -6.60 6.84
N ARG A 77 19.03 -6.01 6.51
CA ARG A 77 20.18 -6.74 5.93
C ARG A 77 20.75 -7.81 6.84
N PHE A 78 20.52 -7.72 8.15
CA PHE A 78 20.88 -8.76 9.14
C PHE A 78 19.78 -9.81 9.32
N GLY A 79 18.74 -9.82 8.50
CA GLY A 79 17.65 -10.80 8.58
C GLY A 79 16.74 -10.61 9.78
N ILE A 80 16.70 -9.39 10.37
CA ILE A 80 15.80 -9.06 11.47
C ILE A 80 14.37 -9.04 10.97
N GLN A 81 13.46 -9.69 11.72
CA GLN A 81 12.04 -9.80 11.36
C GLN A 81 11.17 -8.95 12.30
N THR A 82 10.06 -8.41 11.77
CA THR A 82 9.01 -7.82 12.60
C THR A 82 8.33 -8.92 13.39
N GLY A 83 8.06 -8.68 14.67
CA GLY A 83 7.48 -9.66 15.58
C GLY A 83 8.50 -10.57 16.28
N GLU A 84 9.77 -10.58 15.87
CA GLU A 84 10.77 -11.43 16.55
C GLU A 84 11.19 -10.84 17.91
N PRO A 85 11.59 -11.68 18.88
CA PRO A 85 12.10 -11.23 20.16
C PRO A 85 13.38 -10.38 20.05
N LEU A 86 13.54 -9.38 20.93
CA LEU A 86 14.71 -8.50 20.90
C LEU A 86 16.03 -9.23 21.11
N CYS A 87 16.04 -10.30 21.92
CA CYS A 87 17.24 -11.14 22.13
C CYS A 87 17.68 -11.83 20.83
N VAL A 88 16.73 -12.27 20.00
CA VAL A 88 17.03 -12.89 18.69
C VAL A 88 17.56 -11.84 17.73
N ALA A 89 16.93 -10.66 17.65
CA ALA A 89 17.42 -9.54 16.86
C ALA A 89 18.84 -9.10 17.27
N LYS A 90 19.11 -9.07 18.60
CA LYS A 90 20.43 -8.74 19.14
C LYS A 90 21.49 -9.78 18.80
N ALA A 91 21.13 -11.07 18.80
CA ALA A 91 22.01 -12.15 18.38
C ALA A 91 22.38 -12.06 16.89
N LYS A 92 21.40 -11.71 16.02
CA LYS A 92 21.63 -11.51 14.58
C LYS A 92 22.49 -10.27 14.29
N CYS A 93 22.30 -9.21 15.07
CA CYS A 93 22.99 -7.93 14.90
C CYS A 93 23.41 -7.35 16.26
N PRO A 94 24.62 -7.68 16.78
CA PRO A 94 25.09 -7.14 18.06
C PRO A 94 25.15 -5.61 18.13
N ALA A 95 25.30 -4.94 16.98
CA ALA A 95 25.34 -3.47 16.87
C ALA A 95 23.96 -2.82 16.75
N ILE A 96 22.86 -3.58 16.78
CA ILE A 96 21.51 -3.03 16.66
C ILE A 96 21.18 -2.08 17.80
N LEU A 97 20.53 -0.99 17.45
CA LEU A 97 19.97 -0.03 18.40
C LEU A 97 18.46 -0.25 18.51
N PHE A 98 17.99 -0.43 19.72
CA PHE A 98 16.57 -0.48 20.02
C PHE A 98 16.09 0.91 20.46
N LEU A 99 15.03 1.39 19.81
CA LEU A 99 14.38 2.66 20.12
C LEU A 99 12.98 2.37 20.66
N PRO A 100 12.52 3.11 21.68
CA PRO A 100 11.14 3.01 22.14
C PRO A 100 10.18 3.52 21.07
N ALA A 101 8.98 2.94 21.05
CA ALA A 101 7.91 3.39 20.16
C ALA A 101 7.21 4.62 20.71
N HIS A 102 6.90 5.60 19.82
CA HIS A 102 6.13 6.81 20.14
C HIS A 102 4.82 6.88 19.32
N PRO A 103 3.77 6.17 19.71
CA PRO A 103 2.52 6.04 18.93
C PRO A 103 1.85 7.38 18.59
N ALA A 104 1.99 8.40 19.44
CA ALA A 104 1.45 9.73 19.18
C ALA A 104 2.08 10.37 17.93
N SER A 105 3.40 10.25 17.77
CA SER A 105 4.13 10.72 16.59
C SER A 105 3.69 9.97 15.33
N TYR A 106 3.53 8.66 15.43
CA TYR A 106 3.07 7.85 14.27
C TYR A 106 1.69 8.28 13.81
N LYS A 107 0.76 8.50 14.74
CA LYS A 107 -0.58 9.02 14.43
C LYS A 107 -0.52 10.38 13.73
N GLU A 108 0.35 11.28 14.18
CA GLU A 108 0.53 12.60 13.59
C GLU A 108 1.01 12.50 12.13
N TYR A 109 2.07 11.71 11.86
CA TYR A 109 2.60 11.54 10.50
C TYR A 109 1.60 10.84 9.59
N SER A 110 0.89 9.83 10.06
CA SER A 110 -0.21 9.20 9.33
C SER A 110 -1.28 10.22 8.92
N GLN A 111 -1.68 11.11 9.83
CA GLN A 111 -2.67 12.15 9.55
C GLN A 111 -2.14 13.21 8.54
N LYS A 112 -0.85 13.58 8.62
CA LYS A 112 -0.22 14.49 7.65
C LYS A 112 -0.29 13.92 6.24
N LEU A 113 0.01 12.63 6.07
CA LEU A 113 -0.04 11.98 4.77
C LEU A 113 -1.47 11.79 4.26
N ARG A 114 -2.43 11.44 5.11
CA ARG A 114 -3.84 11.38 4.69
C ARG A 114 -4.36 12.74 4.21
N ARG A 115 -3.92 13.85 4.83
CA ARG A 115 -4.24 15.20 4.35
C ARG A 115 -3.60 15.48 2.97
N LEU A 116 -2.39 14.98 2.74
CA LEU A 116 -1.76 15.05 1.42
C LEU A 116 -2.55 14.27 0.37
N TYR A 117 -2.94 13.04 0.67
CA TYR A 117 -3.70 12.18 -0.26
C TYR A 117 -5.04 12.80 -0.67
N ARG A 118 -5.73 13.47 0.26
CA ARG A 118 -7.01 14.18 -0.01
C ARG A 118 -6.90 15.31 -1.04
N ARG A 119 -5.71 15.75 -1.38
CA ARG A 119 -5.51 16.74 -2.46
C ARG A 119 -5.70 16.14 -3.85
N TYR A 120 -5.62 14.82 -3.97
CA TYR A 120 -5.71 14.10 -5.23
C TYR A 120 -7.04 13.35 -5.40
N THR A 121 -7.65 12.91 -4.32
CA THR A 121 -8.95 12.21 -4.33
C THR A 121 -9.60 12.27 -2.95
N ASP A 122 -10.92 12.22 -2.91
CA ASP A 122 -11.71 12.01 -1.69
C ASP A 122 -11.99 10.52 -1.41
N GLN A 123 -11.77 9.66 -2.42
CA GLN A 123 -11.97 8.22 -2.34
C GLN A 123 -10.75 7.53 -1.70
N ILE A 124 -10.61 7.68 -0.38
CA ILE A 124 -9.50 7.15 0.40
C ILE A 124 -10.01 6.11 1.38
N GLU A 125 -9.45 4.92 1.32
CA GLU A 125 -9.67 3.86 2.29
C GLU A 125 -8.38 3.60 3.08
N SER A 126 -8.45 3.78 4.39
CA SER A 126 -7.32 3.47 5.28
C SER A 126 -7.18 1.96 5.47
N PHE A 127 -5.98 1.46 5.30
CA PHE A 127 -5.62 0.07 5.56
C PHE A 127 -4.45 0.05 6.56
N GLY A 128 -4.79 0.19 7.85
CA GLY A 128 -3.80 0.39 8.90
C GLY A 128 -3.44 1.86 9.15
N ILE A 129 -2.34 2.08 9.88
CA ILE A 129 -1.85 3.41 10.24
C ILE A 129 -0.95 4.02 9.15
N ASP A 130 -0.29 3.19 8.38
CA ASP A 130 0.76 3.51 7.40
C ASP A 130 0.35 3.23 5.95
N GLU A 131 -0.76 2.55 5.72
CA GLU A 131 -1.23 2.16 4.40
C GLU A 131 -2.58 2.82 4.05
N CYS A 132 -2.75 3.19 2.78
CA CYS A 132 -4.01 3.69 2.24
C CYS A 132 -4.22 3.21 0.80
N PHE A 133 -5.47 2.86 0.48
CA PHE A 133 -5.93 2.77 -0.90
C PHE A 133 -6.55 4.09 -1.34
N LEU A 134 -6.24 4.52 -2.56
CA LEU A 134 -6.78 5.72 -3.19
C LEU A 134 -7.39 5.34 -4.54
N ASP A 135 -8.66 5.59 -4.74
CA ASP A 135 -9.25 5.52 -6.07
C ASP A 135 -9.08 6.90 -6.73
N VAL A 136 -8.21 6.96 -7.73
CA VAL A 136 -7.90 8.20 -8.48
C VAL A 136 -8.53 8.23 -9.85
N THR A 137 -9.46 7.31 -10.13
CA THR A 137 -10.13 7.21 -11.45
C THR A 137 -10.75 8.53 -11.88
N GLY A 138 -11.44 9.22 -10.97
CA GLY A 138 -12.06 10.53 -11.24
C GLY A 138 -11.06 11.69 -11.33
N SER A 139 -9.83 11.49 -10.90
CA SER A 139 -8.82 12.54 -10.78
C SER A 139 -7.86 12.60 -11.98
N LEU A 140 -7.90 11.61 -12.87
CA LEU A 140 -6.96 11.48 -13.99
C LEU A 140 -6.98 12.68 -14.94
N GLY A 141 -8.14 13.30 -15.14
CA GLY A 141 -8.26 14.50 -15.99
C GLY A 141 -7.55 15.74 -15.43
N LEU A 142 -7.32 15.78 -14.12
CA LEU A 142 -6.69 16.89 -13.42
C LEU A 142 -5.20 16.68 -13.17
N PHE A 143 -4.81 15.45 -12.81
CA PHE A 143 -3.46 15.14 -12.30
C PHE A 143 -2.66 14.18 -13.20
N GLY A 144 -3.24 13.77 -14.33
CA GLY A 144 -2.56 12.85 -15.26
C GLY A 144 -2.81 11.37 -14.94
N THR A 145 -1.89 10.50 -15.36
CA THR A 145 -2.01 9.05 -15.16
C THR A 145 -1.85 8.64 -13.71
N GLY A 146 -2.35 7.46 -13.33
CA GLY A 146 -2.15 6.93 -11.98
C GLY A 146 -0.67 6.84 -11.57
N GLU A 147 0.22 6.55 -12.51
CA GLU A 147 1.66 6.50 -12.27
C GLU A 147 2.24 7.90 -12.01
N GLN A 148 1.79 8.92 -12.74
CA GLN A 148 2.16 10.32 -12.50
C GLN A 148 1.71 10.76 -11.12
N ILE A 149 0.44 10.51 -10.76
CA ILE A 149 -0.11 10.80 -9.42
C ILE A 149 0.71 10.11 -8.33
N ALA A 150 1.04 8.83 -8.49
CA ALA A 150 1.83 8.08 -7.53
C ALA A 150 3.24 8.67 -7.34
N ASN A 151 3.90 9.08 -8.41
CA ASN A 151 5.23 9.71 -8.37
C ASN A 151 5.20 11.09 -7.70
N GLU A 152 4.17 11.89 -7.99
CA GLU A 152 3.96 13.18 -7.32
C GLU A 152 3.70 13.00 -5.82
N LEU A 153 2.86 12.04 -5.45
CA LEU A 153 2.57 11.70 -4.05
C LEU A 153 3.84 11.29 -3.30
N ARG A 154 4.70 10.46 -3.90
CA ARG A 154 5.99 10.08 -3.31
C ARG A 154 6.89 11.29 -3.07
N THR A 155 7.01 12.14 -4.07
CA THR A 155 7.80 13.38 -3.97
C THR A 155 7.25 14.31 -2.90
N ALA A 156 5.93 14.55 -2.90
CA ALA A 156 5.26 15.41 -1.95
C ALA A 156 5.30 14.87 -0.51
N ALA A 157 5.15 13.54 -0.32
CA ALA A 157 5.29 12.88 0.98
C ALA A 157 6.68 13.12 1.57
N LYS A 158 7.72 12.89 0.77
CA LYS A 158 9.11 13.11 1.18
C LYS A 158 9.39 14.58 1.51
N ALA A 159 8.91 15.52 0.69
CA ALA A 159 9.10 16.95 0.92
C ALA A 159 8.36 17.43 2.18
N THR A 160 7.16 16.92 2.44
CA THR A 160 6.30 17.39 3.54
C THR A 160 6.63 16.75 4.89
N THR A 161 7.07 15.50 4.88
CA THR A 161 7.24 14.71 6.11
C THR A 161 8.65 14.18 6.33
N GLY A 162 9.52 14.20 5.34
CA GLY A 162 10.81 13.53 5.35
C GLY A 162 10.72 11.99 5.20
N LEU A 163 9.51 11.44 5.17
CA LEU A 163 9.27 10.00 5.02
C LEU A 163 9.11 9.63 3.54
N THR A 164 9.48 8.39 3.21
CA THR A 164 9.25 7.83 1.88
C THR A 164 8.06 6.88 1.88
N ILE A 165 7.36 6.82 0.76
CA ILE A 165 6.29 5.86 0.50
C ILE A 165 6.62 5.02 -0.72
N SER A 166 6.15 3.78 -0.76
CA SER A 166 6.07 2.97 -1.97
C SER A 166 4.63 2.94 -2.45
N ALA A 167 4.43 3.06 -3.75
CA ALA A 167 3.11 3.13 -4.35
C ALA A 167 2.93 2.06 -5.42
N GLY A 168 1.89 1.26 -5.28
CA GLY A 168 1.42 0.36 -6.33
C GLY A 168 0.24 0.96 -7.05
N VAL A 169 0.23 0.94 -8.37
CA VAL A 169 -0.83 1.44 -9.24
C VAL A 169 -1.42 0.28 -10.00
N SER A 170 -2.73 0.08 -9.92
CA SER A 170 -3.38 -1.02 -10.64
C SER A 170 -4.88 -0.76 -10.83
N PHE A 171 -5.56 -1.73 -11.48
CA PHE A 171 -7.00 -1.70 -11.72
C PHE A 171 -7.83 -2.34 -10.59
N ASN A 172 -7.19 -2.85 -9.54
CA ASN A 172 -7.83 -3.37 -8.33
C ASN A 172 -6.93 -3.21 -7.10
N LYS A 173 -7.50 -3.37 -5.90
CA LYS A 173 -6.80 -3.23 -4.62
C LYS A 173 -5.70 -4.28 -4.42
N THR A 174 -5.98 -5.54 -4.75
CA THR A 174 -5.03 -6.63 -4.56
C THR A 174 -3.73 -6.37 -5.31
N PHE A 175 -3.84 -6.09 -6.61
CA PHE A 175 -2.66 -5.84 -7.43
C PHE A 175 -1.97 -4.51 -7.10
N SER A 176 -2.72 -3.48 -6.69
CA SER A 176 -2.07 -2.25 -6.22
C SER A 176 -1.28 -2.48 -4.93
N LYS A 177 -1.79 -3.30 -3.99
CA LYS A 177 -1.03 -3.68 -2.79
C LYS A 177 0.22 -4.48 -3.15
N MET A 178 0.12 -5.49 -3.97
CA MET A 178 1.29 -6.25 -4.45
C MET A 178 2.31 -5.33 -5.15
N GLY A 179 1.83 -4.37 -5.94
CA GLY A 179 2.68 -3.37 -6.60
C GLY A 179 3.46 -2.50 -5.62
N SER A 180 2.85 -2.08 -4.51
CA SER A 180 3.55 -1.29 -3.50
C SER A 180 4.68 -2.05 -2.81
N ASP A 181 4.58 -3.38 -2.72
CA ASP A 181 5.60 -4.25 -2.13
C ASP A 181 6.71 -4.63 -3.11
N TYR A 182 6.43 -4.59 -4.42
CA TYR A 182 7.27 -5.18 -5.47
C TYR A 182 8.68 -4.58 -5.59
N LYS A 183 8.81 -3.25 -5.44
CA LYS A 183 10.09 -2.51 -5.61
C LYS A 183 10.46 -1.68 -4.39
N LYS A 184 9.95 -2.01 -3.18
CA LYS A 184 10.30 -1.27 -1.95
C LYS A 184 11.82 -1.18 -1.76
N PRO A 185 12.35 -0.09 -1.18
CA PRO A 185 11.64 1.12 -0.74
C PRO A 185 11.56 2.23 -1.81
N ASP A 186 10.70 3.25 -1.54
CA ASP A 186 10.62 4.52 -2.29
C ASP A 186 10.47 4.34 -3.80
N ALA A 187 9.52 3.50 -4.23
CA ALA A 187 9.29 3.17 -5.62
C ALA A 187 7.81 3.24 -6.01
N THR A 188 7.55 3.43 -7.30
CA THR A 188 6.24 3.25 -7.92
C THR A 188 6.27 2.01 -8.80
N THR A 189 5.25 1.16 -8.68
CA THR A 189 5.07 -0.02 -9.54
C THR A 189 3.69 0.02 -10.19
N LEU A 190 3.67 0.02 -11.52
CA LEU A 190 2.44 -0.09 -12.31
C LEU A 190 2.18 -1.56 -12.67
N ILE A 191 1.06 -2.09 -12.20
CA ILE A 191 0.55 -3.42 -12.57
C ILE A 191 -0.73 -3.23 -13.37
N SER A 192 -0.59 -3.40 -14.69
CA SER A 192 -1.66 -3.25 -15.69
C SER A 192 -2.20 -4.60 -16.14
N ARG A 193 -3.28 -4.60 -16.92
CA ARG A 193 -3.81 -5.82 -17.56
C ARG A 193 -2.81 -6.46 -18.54
N ASN A 194 -1.85 -5.69 -19.04
CA ASN A 194 -0.88 -6.19 -20.02
C ASN A 194 0.33 -6.88 -19.36
N ASN A 195 0.69 -6.49 -18.12
CA ASN A 195 1.92 -6.97 -17.47
C ASN A 195 1.71 -7.76 -16.17
N TYR A 196 0.47 -7.85 -15.63
CA TYR A 196 0.22 -8.47 -14.33
C TYR A 196 0.66 -9.94 -14.26
N LYS A 197 0.49 -10.69 -15.34
CA LYS A 197 0.93 -12.10 -15.38
C LYS A 197 2.45 -12.22 -15.31
N GLU A 198 3.16 -11.41 -16.08
CA GLU A 198 4.61 -11.38 -16.10
C GLU A 198 5.20 -10.98 -14.74
N LEU A 199 4.61 -9.98 -14.09
CA LEU A 199 5.10 -9.46 -12.81
C LEU A 199 4.71 -10.33 -11.61
N LEU A 200 3.48 -10.85 -11.59
CA LEU A 200 2.93 -11.47 -10.38
C LEU A 200 3.03 -13.00 -10.37
N TRP A 201 2.86 -13.67 -11.52
CA TRP A 201 2.89 -15.14 -11.58
C TRP A 201 4.22 -15.78 -11.13
N PRO A 202 5.39 -15.12 -11.32
CA PRO A 202 6.66 -15.65 -10.81
C PRO A 202 6.84 -15.50 -9.30
N LEU A 203 5.99 -14.70 -8.62
CA LEU A 203 6.13 -14.48 -7.18
C LEU A 203 5.73 -15.73 -6.39
N PRO A 204 6.43 -16.01 -5.27
CA PRO A 204 5.98 -17.02 -4.31
C PRO A 204 4.60 -16.67 -3.76
N VAL A 205 3.79 -17.71 -3.46
CA VAL A 205 2.41 -17.54 -2.96
C VAL A 205 2.37 -16.75 -1.63
N GLU A 206 3.39 -16.89 -0.80
CA GLU A 206 3.56 -16.12 0.44
C GLU A 206 3.74 -14.61 0.23
N ASN A 207 3.99 -14.17 -0.99
CA ASN A 207 4.12 -12.75 -1.37
C ASN A 207 2.87 -12.21 -2.10
N MET A 208 1.78 -13.02 -2.15
CA MET A 208 0.51 -12.66 -2.81
C MET A 208 -0.58 -12.20 -1.83
#